data_f118abff047a0a405531d175111467d7
#
_entry.id   f118abff047a0a405531d175111467d7
#
_cell.length_a   1.000
_cell.length_b   1.000
_cell.length_c   1.000
_cell.angle_alpha   90.00
_cell.angle_beta   90.00
_cell.angle_gamma   90.00
#
_symmetry.space_group_name_H-M   'P 1'
#
loop_
_entity.id
_entity.type
_entity.pdbx_description
1 polymer ?
#
loop_
_entity_poly.entity_id
_entity_poly.type
_entity_poly.pdbx_seq_one_letter_code
_entity_poly.pdbx_strand_id
1 'polypeptide(L)'
;MKKNYLAALTLLLAATACTKQATNTNQLFSDKAMDYLKTVPYDVNRTSLYNAEDLYAGYDPAKPETFDSCYDTKVYQHYIEKGKQARDVEESLARTLHDHGIHVALDEFFKEHNSRLCIGIMGGHALLRTDPMYKKVVLLSKRLTEEGFIMLSGGGPGAMEATHLGAWMAGRNEADVDDAVEMLAKAPSFKDEGWLASSFEVMKKYPLESNYVSLGIPTYLYGHEPSAPFATHIAKFFENSIREDLILTVAFGGIIYTPGSAGTMQEIFQDAVQNHYESFGFSSPMIFLGTDFWTTEMPVYPFLEKLVEMGKYKNLQLTLTDDFDVVADELNEFKSTAPKE
;
A
#
# COMPACT_ATOMS: atom_id res chain seq x y z
N MET A 1 30.36 60.37 -46.45
CA MET A 1 30.70 59.42 -45.40
C MET A 1 30.15 59.89 -44.06
N LYS A 2 28.85 59.95 -43.82
CA LYS A 2 28.20 60.32 -42.54
C LYS A 2 26.89 59.63 -42.25
N LYS A 3 26.59 58.48 -42.89
CA LYS A 3 25.31 57.75 -42.70
C LYS A 3 25.42 56.36 -42.03
N ASN A 4 26.63 55.88 -41.74
CA ASN A 4 26.80 54.53 -41.22
C ASN A 4 27.08 54.43 -39.71
N TYR A 5 27.18 55.54 -38.98
CA TYR A 5 27.43 55.53 -37.53
C TYR A 5 26.16 55.52 -36.67
N LEU A 6 25.00 55.91 -37.26
CA LEU A 6 23.75 55.92 -36.48
C LEU A 6 23.11 54.55 -36.36
N ALA A 7 23.34 53.66 -37.32
CA ALA A 7 22.81 52.30 -37.31
C ALA A 7 23.56 51.38 -36.33
N ALA A 8 24.86 51.63 -36.10
CA ALA A 8 25.67 50.86 -35.17
C ALA A 8 25.36 51.18 -33.67
N LEU A 9 24.96 52.42 -33.40
CA LEU A 9 24.63 52.84 -32.02
C LEU A 9 23.25 52.38 -31.56
N THR A 10 22.29 52.19 -32.52
CA THR A 10 20.96 51.66 -32.21
C THR A 10 20.95 50.15 -32.00
N LEU A 11 21.89 49.41 -32.60
CA LEU A 11 22.07 47.99 -32.33
C LEU A 11 22.75 47.70 -31.00
N LEU A 12 23.63 48.62 -30.51
CA LEU A 12 24.27 48.44 -29.20
C LEU A 12 23.35 48.78 -28.02
N LEU A 13 22.36 49.64 -28.21
CA LEU A 13 21.33 49.95 -27.19
C LEU A 13 20.21 48.91 -27.11
N ALA A 14 19.98 48.15 -28.17
CA ALA A 14 19.05 47.02 -28.14
C ALA A 14 19.64 45.76 -27.49
N ALA A 15 20.96 45.61 -27.45
CA ALA A 15 21.65 44.48 -26.82
C ALA A 15 21.74 44.60 -25.29
N THR A 16 21.56 45.79 -24.74
CA THR A 16 21.60 46.03 -23.27
C THR A 16 20.22 45.94 -22.59
N ALA A 17 19.12 45.82 -23.37
CA ALA A 17 17.76 45.65 -22.80
C ALA A 17 17.32 44.20 -22.65
N CYS A 18 18.17 43.25 -23.01
CA CYS A 18 17.96 41.81 -22.78
C CYS A 18 18.97 41.24 -21.77
N THR A 19 19.19 41.92 -20.67
CA THR A 19 19.64 41.23 -19.46
C THR A 19 18.43 40.51 -18.88
N LYS A 20 18.13 39.35 -19.46
CA LYS A 20 17.41 38.33 -18.72
C LYS A 20 18.13 38.25 -17.37
N GLN A 21 17.37 38.46 -16.30
CA GLN A 21 17.80 38.01 -14.99
C GLN A 21 18.44 36.65 -15.17
N ALA A 22 19.73 36.55 -14.86
CA ALA A 22 20.39 35.26 -14.75
C ALA A 22 19.60 34.51 -13.66
N THR A 23 18.65 33.69 -14.07
CA THR A 23 18.02 32.74 -13.17
C THR A 23 19.16 31.94 -12.60
N ASN A 24 19.26 31.95 -11.28
CA ASN A 24 20.28 31.23 -10.55
C ASN A 24 20.16 29.76 -10.98
N THR A 25 21.00 29.31 -11.91
CA THR A 25 20.95 28.01 -12.56
C THR A 25 21.20 26.85 -11.59
N ASN A 26 21.47 27.16 -10.32
CA ASN A 26 21.66 26.20 -9.24
C ASN A 26 20.38 25.96 -8.41
N GLN A 27 19.26 26.64 -8.69
CA GLN A 27 18.01 26.43 -7.97
C GLN A 27 17.13 25.47 -8.77
N LEU A 28 16.96 24.25 -8.26
CA LEU A 28 16.18 23.19 -8.92
C LEU A 28 14.68 23.55 -9.01
N PHE A 29 14.17 24.28 -8.01
CA PHE A 29 12.78 24.70 -7.91
C PHE A 29 12.66 26.23 -7.81
N SER A 30 11.53 26.78 -8.29
CA SER A 30 11.23 28.20 -8.15
C SER A 30 10.98 28.57 -6.68
N ASP A 31 11.20 29.84 -6.31
CA ASP A 31 10.89 30.36 -4.96
C ASP A 31 9.41 30.09 -4.61
N LYS A 32 8.50 30.28 -5.57
CA LYS A 32 7.07 30.00 -5.41
C LYS A 32 6.82 28.53 -5.04
N ALA A 33 7.49 27.59 -5.69
CA ALA A 33 7.38 26.17 -5.36
C ALA A 33 7.91 25.89 -3.96
N MET A 34 9.09 26.44 -3.62
CA MET A 34 9.69 26.26 -2.29
C MET A 34 8.82 26.82 -1.17
N ASP A 35 8.14 27.94 -1.40
CA ASP A 35 7.20 28.50 -0.41
C ASP A 35 5.93 27.66 -0.31
N TYR A 36 5.41 27.14 -1.42
CA TYR A 36 4.26 26.26 -1.42
C TYR A 36 4.50 24.97 -0.61
N LEU A 37 5.67 24.33 -0.77
CA LEU A 37 6.02 23.10 -0.03
C LEU A 37 5.94 23.25 1.50
N LYS A 38 6.04 24.47 2.02
CA LYS A 38 5.91 24.77 3.46
C LYS A 38 4.44 24.86 3.94
N THR A 39 3.49 24.91 3.01
CA THR A 39 2.07 25.17 3.32
C THR A 39 1.20 23.93 3.28
N VAL A 40 1.68 22.83 2.70
CA VAL A 40 0.92 21.59 2.60
C VAL A 40 0.81 20.90 3.97
N PRO A 41 -0.30 20.19 4.26
CA PRO A 41 -0.53 19.57 5.57
C PRO A 41 0.20 18.23 5.77
N TYR A 42 1.15 17.90 4.92
CA TYR A 42 1.96 16.68 4.98
C TYR A 42 3.44 16.98 4.83
N ASP A 43 4.28 16.08 5.34
CA ASP A 43 5.73 16.23 5.25
C ASP A 43 6.22 15.78 3.87
N VAL A 44 6.61 16.74 3.04
CA VAL A 44 7.16 16.50 1.70
C VAL A 44 8.57 15.89 1.71
N ASN A 45 9.25 15.93 2.86
CA ASN A 45 10.59 15.37 3.04
C ASN A 45 10.56 14.09 3.90
N ARG A 46 9.40 13.48 4.06
CA ARG A 46 9.27 12.27 4.88
C ARG A 46 10.13 11.14 4.30
N THR A 47 10.98 10.56 5.13
CA THR A 47 11.86 9.44 4.78
C THR A 47 11.69 8.25 5.73
N SER A 48 10.54 8.18 6.41
CA SER A 48 10.15 7.06 7.26
C SER A 48 8.73 6.59 6.90
N LEU A 49 8.46 5.30 6.99
CA LEU A 49 7.11 4.78 6.84
C LEU A 49 6.21 5.32 7.95
N TYR A 50 4.92 5.39 7.67
CA TYR A 50 3.91 5.69 8.67
C TYR A 50 3.63 4.48 9.55
N ASN A 51 2.99 4.73 10.67
CA ASN A 51 2.27 3.78 11.48
C ASN A 51 0.89 4.35 11.86
N ALA A 52 0.09 3.62 12.63
CA ALA A 52 -1.22 4.09 13.04
C ALA A 52 -1.15 5.37 13.90
N GLU A 53 -0.14 5.52 14.75
CA GLU A 53 0.01 6.71 15.61
C GLU A 53 0.29 7.95 14.77
N ASP A 54 1.07 7.83 13.70
CA ASP A 54 1.33 8.92 12.77
C ASP A 54 0.06 9.35 12.01
N LEU A 55 -0.63 8.38 11.36
CA LEU A 55 -1.78 8.68 10.51
C LEU A 55 -2.97 9.17 11.33
N TYR A 56 -3.19 8.59 12.50
CA TYR A 56 -4.29 8.97 13.38
C TYR A 56 -3.87 9.97 14.48
N ALA A 57 -2.74 10.67 14.30
CA ALA A 57 -2.31 11.72 15.23
C ALA A 57 -3.43 12.77 15.42
N GLY A 58 -3.84 12.95 16.66
CA GLY A 58 -4.96 13.82 17.05
C GLY A 58 -6.33 13.12 17.17
N TYR A 59 -6.41 11.82 16.86
CA TYR A 59 -7.60 11.01 17.10
C TYR A 59 -7.68 10.54 18.56
N ASP A 60 -8.85 10.70 19.18
CA ASP A 60 -9.18 10.18 20.53
C ASP A 60 -10.31 9.15 20.38
N PRO A 61 -10.06 7.84 20.61
CA PRO A 61 -11.11 6.81 20.48
C PRO A 61 -12.35 7.06 21.34
N ALA A 62 -12.23 7.81 22.44
CA ALA A 62 -13.36 8.21 23.29
C ALA A 62 -14.17 9.40 22.72
N LYS A 63 -13.68 10.03 21.65
CA LYS A 63 -14.27 11.18 20.96
C LYS A 63 -14.20 10.99 19.45
N PRO A 64 -15.10 10.16 18.88
CA PRO A 64 -15.06 9.79 17.47
C PRO A 64 -14.98 10.97 16.49
N GLU A 65 -15.57 12.12 16.86
CA GLU A 65 -15.53 13.37 16.08
C GLU A 65 -14.10 13.90 15.86
N THR A 66 -13.14 13.50 16.67
CA THR A 66 -11.73 13.90 16.50
C THR A 66 -11.08 13.26 15.26
N PHE A 67 -11.70 12.23 14.68
CA PHE A 67 -11.28 11.64 13.41
C PHE A 67 -11.23 12.67 12.28
N ASP A 68 -12.21 13.59 12.23
CA ASP A 68 -12.27 14.64 11.22
C ASP A 68 -11.07 15.61 11.28
N SER A 69 -10.36 15.63 12.40
CA SER A 69 -9.21 16.50 12.64
C SER A 69 -7.87 15.77 12.78
N CYS A 70 -7.83 14.44 12.62
CA CYS A 70 -6.58 13.68 12.64
C CYS A 70 -5.72 13.99 11.41
N TYR A 71 -4.44 13.58 11.46
CA TYR A 71 -3.49 13.87 10.39
C TYR A 71 -3.96 13.33 9.02
N ASP A 72 -4.33 12.06 8.96
CA ASP A 72 -4.73 11.37 7.71
C ASP A 72 -5.94 12.06 7.05
N THR A 73 -6.96 12.41 7.85
CA THR A 73 -8.15 13.11 7.37
C THR A 73 -7.82 14.49 6.83
N LYS A 74 -6.96 15.26 7.51
CA LYS A 74 -6.52 16.58 7.03
C LYS A 74 -5.79 16.50 5.70
N VAL A 75 -4.88 15.51 5.55
CA VAL A 75 -4.17 15.29 4.28
C VAL A 75 -5.14 14.89 3.18
N TYR A 76 -6.09 14.01 3.48
CA TYR A 76 -7.11 13.60 2.51
C TYR A 76 -8.02 14.75 2.09
N GLN A 77 -8.47 15.59 3.02
CA GLN A 77 -9.27 16.79 2.70
C GLN A 77 -8.51 17.72 1.77
N HIS A 78 -7.24 18.01 2.07
CA HIS A 78 -6.38 18.80 1.19
C HIS A 78 -6.24 18.15 -0.20
N TYR A 79 -6.04 16.82 -0.28
CA TYR A 79 -5.96 16.08 -1.52
C TYR A 79 -7.23 16.25 -2.38
N ILE A 80 -8.41 16.21 -1.78
CA ILE A 80 -9.69 16.42 -2.48
C ILE A 80 -9.84 17.88 -2.93
N GLU A 81 -9.52 18.85 -2.08
CA GLU A 81 -9.60 20.29 -2.39
C GLU A 81 -8.68 20.67 -3.56
N LYS A 82 -7.46 20.14 -3.58
CA LYS A 82 -6.50 20.37 -4.66
C LYS A 82 -6.77 19.56 -5.93
N GLY A 83 -7.69 18.59 -5.84
CA GLY A 83 -8.06 17.66 -6.91
C GLY A 83 -7.27 16.37 -6.85
N LYS A 84 -7.94 15.24 -7.12
CA LYS A 84 -7.32 13.90 -7.17
C LYS A 84 -6.11 13.88 -8.12
N GLN A 85 -6.23 14.55 -9.27
CA GLN A 85 -5.09 14.98 -10.06
C GLN A 85 -4.77 16.43 -9.69
N ALA A 86 -3.54 16.69 -9.30
CA ALA A 86 -3.10 18.01 -8.90
C ALA A 86 -3.37 19.04 -10.01
N ARG A 87 -4.02 20.16 -9.65
CA ARG A 87 -4.42 21.20 -10.60
C ARG A 87 -3.30 22.17 -10.93
N ASP A 88 -2.31 22.24 -10.08
CA ASP A 88 -1.14 23.12 -10.22
C ASP A 88 0.16 22.34 -10.06
N VAL A 89 1.24 22.93 -10.60
CA VAL A 89 2.56 22.27 -10.64
C VAL A 89 3.17 22.16 -9.24
N GLU A 90 2.91 23.12 -8.38
CA GLU A 90 3.46 23.15 -7.02
C GLU A 90 2.88 22.01 -6.18
N GLU A 91 1.56 21.74 -6.28
CA GLU A 91 0.92 20.62 -5.59
C GLU A 91 1.39 19.28 -6.16
N SER A 92 1.49 19.17 -7.51
CA SER A 92 2.04 17.97 -8.15
C SER A 92 3.45 17.66 -7.66
N LEU A 93 4.31 18.68 -7.56
CA LEU A 93 5.66 18.55 -7.04
C LEU A 93 5.65 18.09 -5.58
N ALA A 94 4.82 18.69 -4.73
CA ALA A 94 4.73 18.36 -3.31
C ALA A 94 4.39 16.88 -3.11
N ARG A 95 3.37 16.37 -3.84
CA ARG A 95 2.98 14.95 -3.81
C ARG A 95 4.08 14.03 -4.30
N THR A 96 4.75 14.42 -5.39
CA THR A 96 5.86 13.63 -5.95
C THR A 96 7.03 13.52 -4.98
N LEU A 97 7.37 14.60 -4.28
CA LEU A 97 8.43 14.59 -3.28
C LEU A 97 8.07 13.70 -2.08
N HIS A 98 6.83 13.81 -1.59
CA HIS A 98 6.33 12.93 -0.54
C HIS A 98 6.42 11.46 -0.96
N ASP A 99 5.88 11.10 -2.12
CA ASP A 99 5.86 9.72 -2.61
C ASP A 99 7.27 9.18 -2.86
N HIS A 100 8.18 10.03 -3.35
CA HIS A 100 9.60 9.66 -3.43
C HIS A 100 10.19 9.39 -2.04
N GLY A 101 9.86 10.20 -1.05
CA GLY A 101 10.29 9.98 0.33
C GLY A 101 9.78 8.65 0.92
N ILE A 102 8.53 8.27 0.61
CA ILE A 102 7.98 6.95 0.97
C ILE A 102 8.73 5.81 0.27
N HIS A 103 9.12 5.98 -1.00
CA HIS A 103 9.98 4.98 -1.68
C HIS A 103 11.33 4.82 -0.99
N VAL A 104 12.00 5.93 -0.64
CA VAL A 104 13.26 5.87 0.11
C VAL A 104 13.09 5.12 1.44
N ALA A 105 11.98 5.38 2.14
CA ALA A 105 11.66 4.67 3.38
C ALA A 105 11.41 3.17 3.17
N LEU A 106 10.80 2.77 2.04
CA LEU A 106 10.63 1.37 1.67
C LEU A 106 11.96 0.70 1.33
N ASP A 107 12.85 1.39 0.62
CA ASP A 107 14.19 0.87 0.33
C ASP A 107 14.96 0.59 1.64
N GLU A 108 14.85 1.47 2.64
CA GLU A 108 15.44 1.20 3.97
C GLU A 108 14.75 0.02 4.68
N PHE A 109 13.42 -0.07 4.61
CA PHE A 109 12.67 -1.21 5.16
C PHE A 109 13.14 -2.53 4.56
N PHE A 110 13.32 -2.61 3.24
CA PHE A 110 13.74 -3.86 2.56
C PHE A 110 15.25 -4.16 2.69
N LYS A 111 16.08 -3.24 3.20
CA LYS A 111 17.44 -3.58 3.63
C LYS A 111 17.46 -4.41 4.92
N GLU A 112 16.45 -4.22 5.77
CA GLU A 112 16.32 -4.93 7.04
C GLU A 112 15.42 -6.18 6.91
N HIS A 113 14.56 -6.22 5.89
CA HIS A 113 13.54 -7.24 5.69
C HIS A 113 13.62 -7.83 4.29
N ASN A 114 13.86 -9.13 4.22
CA ASN A 114 13.97 -9.85 2.96
C ASN A 114 12.60 -9.92 2.24
N SER A 115 12.50 -9.35 1.05
CA SER A 115 11.27 -9.35 0.23
C SER A 115 10.81 -10.76 -0.18
N ARG A 116 11.71 -11.76 -0.19
CA ARG A 116 11.36 -13.18 -0.36
C ARG A 116 10.53 -13.76 0.78
N LEU A 117 10.49 -13.11 1.92
CA LEU A 117 9.63 -13.46 3.05
C LEU A 117 8.32 -12.67 3.05
N CYS A 118 8.12 -11.77 2.10
CA CYS A 118 6.94 -10.94 2.00
C CYS A 118 5.83 -11.67 1.25
N ILE A 119 4.69 -11.86 1.92
CA ILE A 119 3.49 -12.49 1.39
C ILE A 119 2.40 -11.43 1.26
N GLY A 120 1.87 -11.23 0.05
CA GLY A 120 0.72 -10.37 -0.19
C GLY A 120 -0.60 -11.11 0.05
N ILE A 121 -1.54 -10.49 0.78
CA ILE A 121 -2.94 -10.93 0.79
C ILE A 121 -3.78 -9.88 0.07
N MET A 122 -4.37 -10.30 -1.07
CA MET A 122 -5.25 -9.49 -1.89
C MET A 122 -6.68 -9.92 -1.69
N GLY A 123 -7.59 -8.96 -1.45
CA GLY A 123 -9.00 -9.26 -1.20
C GLY A 123 -9.86 -8.03 -1.01
N GLY A 124 -11.17 -8.25 -0.85
CA GLY A 124 -12.17 -7.19 -0.84
C GLY A 124 -12.11 -6.28 0.39
N HIS A 125 -12.15 -4.96 0.17
CA HIS A 125 -12.31 -3.95 1.22
C HIS A 125 -13.70 -4.02 1.92
N ALA A 126 -14.67 -4.61 1.24
CA ALA A 126 -16.04 -4.74 1.74
C ALA A 126 -16.26 -5.98 2.64
N LEU A 127 -15.23 -6.80 2.87
CA LEU A 127 -15.31 -7.94 3.78
C LEU A 127 -15.62 -7.44 5.20
N LEU A 128 -16.73 -7.88 5.75
CA LEU A 128 -17.15 -7.49 7.09
C LEU A 128 -16.35 -8.24 8.16
N ARG A 129 -16.10 -7.58 9.29
CA ARG A 129 -15.43 -8.22 10.46
C ARG A 129 -16.22 -9.39 11.06
N THR A 130 -17.52 -9.49 10.75
CA THR A 130 -18.42 -10.60 11.12
C THR A 130 -18.42 -11.74 10.12
N ASP A 131 -17.81 -11.56 8.95
CA ASP A 131 -17.73 -12.61 7.94
C ASP A 131 -16.77 -13.73 8.40
N PRO A 132 -17.12 -15.01 8.25
CA PRO A 132 -16.22 -16.11 8.57
C PRO A 132 -14.88 -16.05 7.84
N MET A 133 -14.83 -15.49 6.62
CA MET A 133 -13.60 -15.31 5.85
C MET A 133 -12.67 -14.29 6.53
N TYR A 134 -13.19 -13.25 7.20
CA TYR A 134 -12.37 -12.31 7.94
C TYR A 134 -11.52 -13.02 9.00
N LYS A 135 -12.15 -13.82 9.87
CA LYS A 135 -11.43 -14.62 10.88
C LYS A 135 -10.44 -15.60 10.25
N LYS A 136 -10.82 -16.24 9.13
CA LYS A 136 -9.92 -17.13 8.39
C LYS A 136 -8.65 -16.40 7.94
N VAL A 137 -8.78 -15.21 7.37
CA VAL A 137 -7.62 -14.38 6.95
C VAL A 137 -6.76 -14.00 8.15
N VAL A 138 -7.38 -13.61 9.28
CA VAL A 138 -6.64 -13.29 10.52
C VAL A 138 -5.81 -14.49 10.99
N LEU A 139 -6.40 -15.68 11.07
CA LEU A 139 -5.72 -16.90 11.54
C LEU A 139 -4.59 -17.33 10.59
N LEU A 140 -4.83 -17.26 9.29
CA LEU A 140 -3.81 -17.56 8.28
C LEU A 140 -2.64 -16.59 8.35
N SER A 141 -2.93 -15.29 8.39
CA SER A 141 -1.90 -14.26 8.50
C SER A 141 -1.09 -14.39 9.80
N LYS A 142 -1.77 -14.67 10.92
CA LYS A 142 -1.11 -14.95 12.20
C LYS A 142 -0.13 -16.12 12.08
N ARG A 143 -0.58 -17.23 11.54
CA ARG A 143 0.25 -18.45 11.36
C ARG A 143 1.47 -18.15 10.49
N LEU A 144 1.28 -17.54 9.34
CA LEU A 144 2.39 -17.21 8.43
C LEU A 144 3.40 -16.25 9.08
N THR A 145 2.91 -15.29 9.86
CA THR A 145 3.78 -14.39 10.62
C THR A 145 4.61 -15.15 11.67
N GLU A 146 4.02 -16.10 12.37
CA GLU A 146 4.71 -16.96 13.34
C GLU A 146 5.74 -17.89 12.67
N GLU A 147 5.52 -18.26 11.40
CA GLU A 147 6.47 -19.01 10.57
C GLU A 147 7.56 -18.12 9.94
N GLY A 148 7.56 -16.82 10.27
CA GLY A 148 8.60 -15.86 9.90
C GLY A 148 8.40 -15.19 8.55
N PHE A 149 7.16 -15.16 8.03
CA PHE A 149 6.79 -14.35 6.89
C PHE A 149 6.40 -12.93 7.33
N ILE A 150 6.50 -11.98 6.40
CA ILE A 150 6.07 -10.59 6.56
C ILE A 150 4.81 -10.40 5.73
N MET A 151 3.72 -10.04 6.39
CA MET A 151 2.42 -9.93 5.73
C MET A 151 2.24 -8.54 5.11
N LEU A 152 1.85 -8.51 3.84
CA LEU A 152 1.58 -7.31 3.06
C LEU A 152 0.11 -7.26 2.63
N SER A 153 -0.43 -6.06 2.56
CA SER A 153 -1.73 -5.80 1.93
C SER A 153 -1.84 -4.38 1.38
N GLY A 154 -2.93 -4.09 0.68
CA GLY A 154 -3.25 -2.72 0.25
C GLY A 154 -3.54 -1.74 1.40
N GLY A 155 -3.48 -2.16 2.65
CA GLY A 155 -3.51 -1.30 3.83
C GLY A 155 -4.86 -0.61 4.11
N GLY A 156 -5.96 -1.10 3.56
CA GLY A 156 -7.32 -0.62 3.79
C GLY A 156 -8.13 -1.54 4.72
N PRO A 157 -9.47 -1.38 4.77
CA PRO A 157 -10.36 -2.22 5.56
C PRO A 157 -10.56 -3.63 4.96
N GLY A 158 -11.35 -4.46 5.62
CA GLY A 158 -11.75 -5.78 5.15
C GLY A 158 -10.62 -6.81 5.20
N ALA A 159 -10.39 -7.53 4.10
CA ALA A 159 -9.33 -8.54 4.03
C ALA A 159 -7.94 -7.95 4.32
N MET A 160 -7.72 -6.69 3.93
CA MET A 160 -6.47 -5.98 4.19
C MET A 160 -6.26 -5.74 5.68
N GLU A 161 -7.29 -5.29 6.41
CA GLU A 161 -7.24 -5.15 7.87
C GLU A 161 -7.03 -6.50 8.55
N ALA A 162 -7.77 -7.54 8.12
CA ALA A 162 -7.63 -8.89 8.66
C ALA A 162 -6.21 -9.43 8.55
N THR A 163 -5.52 -9.13 7.45
CA THR A 163 -4.12 -9.46 7.23
C THR A 163 -3.23 -8.86 8.32
N HIS A 164 -3.39 -7.57 8.59
CA HIS A 164 -2.56 -6.88 9.57
C HIS A 164 -2.95 -7.23 11.01
N LEU A 165 -4.24 -7.49 11.28
CA LEU A 165 -4.68 -7.99 12.59
C LEU A 165 -4.04 -9.36 12.89
N GLY A 166 -3.96 -10.26 11.91
CA GLY A 166 -3.31 -11.55 12.08
C GLY A 166 -1.83 -11.40 12.47
N ALA A 167 -1.10 -10.56 11.73
CA ALA A 167 0.30 -10.26 12.04
C ALA A 167 0.46 -9.60 13.42
N TRP A 168 -0.44 -8.68 13.80
CA TRP A 168 -0.46 -8.04 15.12
C TRP A 168 -0.69 -9.03 16.27
N MET A 169 -1.55 -10.04 16.04
CA MET A 169 -1.91 -11.05 17.03
C MET A 169 -0.96 -12.26 17.03
N ALA A 170 0.10 -12.27 16.23
CA ALA A 170 1.10 -13.32 16.24
C ALA A 170 1.74 -13.47 17.63
N GLY A 171 2.08 -14.70 18.01
CA GLY A 171 2.56 -15.05 19.36
C GLY A 171 1.45 -15.26 20.40
N ARG A 172 0.20 -14.87 20.12
CA ARG A 172 -0.94 -15.03 21.05
C ARG A 172 -1.70 -16.33 20.81
N ASN A 173 -2.41 -16.79 21.83
CA ASN A 173 -3.27 -17.96 21.68
C ASN A 173 -4.54 -17.62 20.87
N GLU A 174 -5.26 -18.68 20.43
CA GLU A 174 -6.45 -18.51 19.59
C GLU A 174 -7.61 -17.83 20.32
N ALA A 175 -7.74 -18.02 21.65
CA ALA A 175 -8.77 -17.36 22.42
C ALA A 175 -8.59 -15.83 22.48
N ASP A 176 -7.36 -15.33 22.50
CA ASP A 176 -7.07 -13.89 22.39
C ASP A 176 -7.44 -13.36 21.02
N VAL A 177 -7.22 -14.13 19.94
CA VAL A 177 -7.64 -13.76 18.58
C VAL A 177 -9.16 -13.72 18.49
N ASP A 178 -9.85 -14.70 19.07
CA ASP A 178 -11.31 -14.76 19.09
C ASP A 178 -11.91 -13.54 19.78
N ASP A 179 -11.37 -13.19 20.94
CA ASP A 179 -11.80 -12.00 21.68
C ASP A 179 -11.51 -10.70 20.89
N ALA A 180 -10.35 -10.59 20.24
CA ALA A 180 -10.04 -9.44 19.41
C ALA A 180 -11.03 -9.29 18.23
N VAL A 181 -11.32 -10.39 17.53
CA VAL A 181 -12.31 -10.41 16.42
C VAL A 181 -13.72 -10.08 16.94
N GLU A 182 -14.12 -10.61 18.10
CA GLU A 182 -15.41 -10.28 18.73
C GLU A 182 -15.51 -8.80 19.12
N MET A 183 -14.42 -8.22 19.63
CA MET A 183 -14.36 -6.77 19.92
C MET A 183 -14.59 -5.95 18.64
N LEU A 184 -13.94 -6.32 17.55
CA LEU A 184 -14.03 -5.64 16.26
C LEU A 184 -15.40 -5.84 15.58
N ALA A 185 -16.02 -7.01 15.76
CA ALA A 185 -17.33 -7.35 15.21
C ALA A 185 -18.48 -6.44 15.69
N LYS A 186 -18.27 -5.63 16.73
CA LYS A 186 -19.23 -4.63 17.19
C LYS A 186 -19.44 -3.50 16.18
N ALA A 187 -18.43 -3.24 15.32
CA ALA A 187 -18.51 -2.33 14.19
C ALA A 187 -18.04 -3.09 12.94
N PRO A 188 -18.92 -3.87 12.28
CA PRO A 188 -18.56 -4.80 11.21
C PRO A 188 -17.94 -4.14 9.98
N SER A 189 -18.44 -2.99 9.59
CA SER A 189 -18.01 -2.25 8.40
C SER A 189 -17.18 -1.03 8.78
N PHE A 190 -16.21 -0.67 7.95
CA PHE A 190 -15.46 0.59 8.12
C PHE A 190 -16.32 1.85 8.04
N LYS A 191 -17.61 1.72 7.62
CA LYS A 191 -18.61 2.79 7.62
C LYS A 191 -19.36 2.91 8.93
N ASP A 192 -19.21 1.94 9.82
CA ASP A 192 -19.92 1.92 11.10
C ASP A 192 -19.20 2.83 12.10
N GLU A 193 -19.99 3.53 12.91
CA GLU A 193 -19.46 4.28 14.04
C GLU A 193 -18.71 3.31 14.98
N GLY A 194 -17.51 3.72 15.43
CA GLY A 194 -16.69 2.91 16.34
C GLY A 194 -15.77 1.91 15.65
N TRP A 195 -15.76 1.83 14.30
CA TRP A 195 -14.86 0.91 13.60
C TRP A 195 -13.39 1.17 13.97
N LEU A 196 -12.94 2.41 13.88
CA LEU A 196 -11.57 2.78 14.23
C LEU A 196 -11.33 2.69 15.75
N ALA A 197 -12.30 3.13 16.57
CA ALA A 197 -12.20 3.08 18.02
C ALA A 197 -12.00 1.66 18.53
N SER A 198 -12.78 0.68 18.03
CA SER A 198 -12.62 -0.74 18.40
C SER A 198 -11.25 -1.30 18.02
N SER A 199 -10.65 -0.84 16.92
CA SER A 199 -9.28 -1.22 16.56
C SER A 199 -8.27 -0.73 17.58
N PHE A 200 -8.37 0.53 18.03
CA PHE A 200 -7.51 1.06 19.09
C PHE A 200 -7.76 0.39 20.45
N GLU A 201 -8.99 -0.02 20.74
CA GLU A 201 -9.29 -0.82 21.94
C GLU A 201 -8.59 -2.19 21.89
N VAL A 202 -8.61 -2.87 20.73
CA VAL A 202 -7.88 -4.13 20.53
C VAL A 202 -6.37 -3.91 20.68
N MET A 203 -5.80 -2.88 20.04
CA MET A 203 -4.37 -2.56 20.17
C MET A 203 -3.97 -2.28 21.60
N LYS A 204 -4.81 -1.59 22.37
CA LYS A 204 -4.57 -1.33 23.80
C LYS A 204 -4.66 -2.58 24.65
N LYS A 205 -5.61 -3.48 24.38
CA LYS A 205 -5.78 -4.73 25.12
C LYS A 205 -4.71 -5.74 24.78
N TYR A 206 -4.31 -5.78 23.53
CA TYR A 206 -3.33 -6.69 22.96
C TYR A 206 -2.20 -5.89 22.29
N PRO A 207 -1.30 -5.27 23.06
CA PRO A 207 -0.18 -4.52 22.49
C PRO A 207 0.71 -5.44 21.65
N LEU A 208 1.31 -4.88 20.59
CA LEU A 208 2.18 -5.62 19.67
C LEU A 208 3.33 -6.30 20.43
N GLU A 209 3.55 -7.56 20.16
CA GLU A 209 4.75 -8.25 20.59
C GLU A 209 5.92 -7.96 19.65
N SER A 210 7.07 -7.66 20.22
CA SER A 210 8.13 -6.80 19.67
C SER A 210 8.86 -7.22 18.39
N ASN A 211 8.50 -8.33 17.73
CA ASN A 211 9.26 -8.84 16.58
C ASN A 211 8.43 -9.11 15.33
N TYR A 212 7.13 -8.88 15.37
CA TYR A 212 6.27 -9.13 14.24
C TYR A 212 6.04 -7.87 13.43
N VAL A 213 6.23 -7.98 12.11
CA VAL A 213 6.19 -6.86 11.18
C VAL A 213 5.18 -7.14 10.09
N SER A 214 4.41 -6.12 9.73
CA SER A 214 3.56 -6.14 8.54
C SER A 214 3.61 -4.80 7.83
N LEU A 215 3.36 -4.78 6.53
CA LEU A 215 3.43 -3.60 5.69
C LEU A 215 2.12 -3.37 4.95
N GLY A 216 1.42 -2.29 5.27
CA GLY A 216 0.27 -1.79 4.52
C GLY A 216 0.69 -0.79 3.44
N ILE A 217 0.11 -0.88 2.24
CA ILE A 217 0.43 0.02 1.12
C ILE A 217 -0.86 0.71 0.63
N PRO A 218 -1.43 1.67 1.39
CA PRO A 218 -2.62 2.41 1.00
C PRO A 218 -2.34 3.59 0.08
N THR A 219 -3.42 4.19 -0.44
CA THR A 219 -3.37 5.39 -1.28
C THR A 219 -4.38 6.44 -0.82
N TYR A 220 -4.04 7.72 -0.99
CA TYR A 220 -4.99 8.82 -0.79
C TYR A 220 -6.11 8.85 -1.83
N LEU A 221 -6.00 8.14 -2.97
CA LEU A 221 -7.11 8.02 -3.94
C LEU A 221 -8.38 7.44 -3.28
N TYR A 222 -8.19 6.49 -2.39
CA TYR A 222 -9.24 5.85 -1.59
C TYR A 222 -9.24 6.34 -0.13
N GLY A 223 -8.80 7.56 0.14
CA GLY A 223 -8.63 8.11 1.48
C GLY A 223 -9.94 8.31 2.26
N HIS A 224 -11.11 8.03 1.66
CA HIS A 224 -12.39 7.87 2.36
C HIS A 224 -12.49 6.52 3.10
N GLU A 225 -11.60 5.58 2.80
CA GLU A 225 -11.40 4.34 3.54
C GLU A 225 -10.26 4.54 4.53
N PRO A 226 -10.47 4.27 5.84
CA PRO A 226 -9.40 4.41 6.82
C PRO A 226 -8.28 3.40 6.55
N SER A 227 -7.04 3.82 6.75
CA SER A 227 -5.89 2.91 6.69
C SER A 227 -5.95 1.88 7.81
N ALA A 228 -5.56 0.63 7.53
CA ALA A 228 -5.59 -0.46 8.51
C ALA A 228 -4.68 -0.15 9.72
N PRO A 229 -5.24 0.04 10.94
CA PRO A 229 -4.45 0.50 12.08
C PRO A 229 -3.50 -0.56 12.63
N PHE A 230 -3.73 -1.84 12.36
CA PHE A 230 -2.88 -2.94 12.80
C PHE A 230 -1.60 -3.11 11.97
N ALA A 231 -1.46 -2.41 10.84
CA ALA A 231 -0.22 -2.43 10.07
C ALA A 231 0.90 -1.73 10.85
N THR A 232 2.00 -2.45 11.10
CA THR A 232 3.14 -1.91 11.85
C THR A 232 3.91 -0.86 11.07
N HIS A 233 3.92 -1.01 9.74
CA HIS A 233 4.50 -0.08 8.78
C HIS A 233 3.49 0.22 7.68
N ILE A 234 3.38 1.49 7.30
CA ILE A 234 2.41 1.95 6.30
C ILE A 234 3.12 2.84 5.27
N ALA A 235 3.13 2.39 4.03
CA ALA A 235 3.60 3.15 2.88
C ALA A 235 2.41 3.78 2.16
N LYS A 236 1.99 5.00 2.54
CA LYS A 236 0.81 5.65 1.97
C LYS A 236 1.21 6.62 0.86
N PHE A 237 0.67 6.42 -0.35
CA PHE A 237 1.00 7.17 -1.55
C PHE A 237 -0.13 8.08 -2.02
N PHE A 238 0.24 9.19 -2.66
CA PHE A 238 -0.70 10.01 -3.43
C PHE A 238 -0.96 9.41 -4.81
N GLU A 239 0.09 8.87 -5.47
CA GLU A 239 -0.03 8.29 -6.79
C GLU A 239 -0.46 6.82 -6.73
N ASN A 240 -1.70 6.55 -7.21
CA ASN A 240 -2.29 5.23 -7.10
C ASN A 240 -1.61 4.18 -7.99
N SER A 241 -1.10 4.57 -9.14
CA SER A 241 -0.41 3.66 -10.06
C SER A 241 0.84 3.06 -9.42
N ILE A 242 1.59 3.86 -8.66
CA ILE A 242 2.73 3.40 -7.88
C ILE A 242 2.28 2.35 -6.85
N ARG A 243 1.21 2.65 -6.10
CA ARG A 243 0.68 1.77 -5.07
C ARG A 243 0.18 0.43 -5.65
N GLU A 244 -0.53 0.47 -6.79
CA GLU A 244 -1.08 -0.73 -7.41
C GLU A 244 0.02 -1.67 -7.90
N ASP A 245 1.07 -1.14 -8.51
CA ASP A 245 2.20 -1.93 -8.99
C ASP A 245 3.08 -2.44 -7.84
N LEU A 246 3.34 -1.59 -6.87
CA LEU A 246 4.38 -1.81 -5.86
C LEU A 246 4.15 -3.09 -5.04
N ILE A 247 2.91 -3.37 -4.59
CA ILE A 247 2.65 -4.52 -3.73
C ILE A 247 3.02 -5.85 -4.41
N LEU A 248 2.78 -5.96 -5.71
CA LEU A 248 3.09 -7.13 -6.51
C LEU A 248 4.60 -7.24 -6.80
N THR A 249 5.31 -6.10 -6.77
CA THR A 249 6.75 -6.04 -7.04
C THR A 249 7.62 -6.18 -5.79
N VAL A 250 7.02 -6.36 -4.61
CA VAL A 250 7.74 -6.56 -3.34
C VAL A 250 7.27 -7.79 -2.56
N ALA A 251 6.12 -8.38 -2.87
CA ALA A 251 5.61 -9.60 -2.24
C ALA A 251 6.19 -10.86 -2.92
N PHE A 252 7.50 -10.99 -2.89
CA PHE A 252 8.21 -12.04 -3.63
C PHE A 252 8.06 -13.44 -3.02
N GLY A 253 7.51 -13.55 -1.82
CA GLY A 253 7.21 -14.85 -1.21
C GLY A 253 5.97 -15.53 -1.79
N GLY A 254 5.09 -14.76 -2.44
CA GLY A 254 3.85 -15.22 -3.06
C GLY A 254 2.67 -14.31 -2.75
N ILE A 255 1.57 -14.51 -3.47
CA ILE A 255 0.32 -13.77 -3.32
C ILE A 255 -0.82 -14.73 -3.00
N ILE A 256 -1.59 -14.41 -1.95
CA ILE A 256 -2.81 -15.11 -1.57
C ILE A 256 -4.00 -14.25 -1.98
N TYR A 257 -4.85 -14.77 -2.84
CA TYR A 257 -6.08 -14.12 -3.31
C TYR A 257 -7.27 -14.64 -2.51
N THR A 258 -7.90 -13.78 -1.72
CA THR A 258 -9.19 -14.03 -1.06
C THR A 258 -10.33 -13.46 -1.89
N PRO A 259 -11.61 -13.84 -1.67
CA PRO A 259 -12.73 -13.28 -2.40
C PRO A 259 -12.67 -11.76 -2.51
N GLY A 260 -12.74 -11.24 -3.75
CA GLY A 260 -12.56 -9.83 -4.05
C GLY A 260 -13.29 -9.41 -5.32
N SER A 261 -13.11 -8.15 -5.73
CA SER A 261 -13.79 -7.56 -6.88
C SER A 261 -12.80 -7.04 -7.94
N ALA A 262 -13.13 -5.96 -8.63
CA ALA A 262 -12.39 -5.47 -9.80
C ALA A 262 -10.88 -5.22 -9.52
N GLY A 263 -10.52 -4.65 -8.36
CA GLY A 263 -9.11 -4.42 -8.01
C GLY A 263 -8.35 -5.75 -7.88
N THR A 264 -8.95 -6.74 -7.20
CA THR A 264 -8.33 -8.07 -7.05
C THR A 264 -8.17 -8.76 -8.41
N MET A 265 -9.11 -8.58 -9.35
CA MET A 265 -8.96 -9.10 -10.72
C MET A 265 -7.77 -8.45 -11.43
N GLN A 266 -7.59 -7.14 -11.32
CA GLN A 266 -6.44 -6.44 -11.86
C GLN A 266 -5.14 -7.00 -11.29
N GLU A 267 -5.06 -7.15 -9.98
CA GLU A 267 -3.89 -7.68 -9.26
C GLU A 267 -3.54 -9.10 -9.72
N ILE A 268 -4.54 -9.99 -9.88
CA ILE A 268 -4.35 -11.37 -10.38
C ILE A 268 -3.71 -11.38 -11.77
N PHE A 269 -4.23 -10.58 -12.72
CA PHE A 269 -3.68 -10.60 -14.08
C PHE A 269 -2.33 -9.89 -14.17
N GLN A 270 -2.08 -8.88 -13.34
CA GLN A 270 -0.78 -8.23 -13.29
C GLN A 270 0.28 -9.17 -12.73
N ASP A 271 0.00 -9.87 -11.63
CA ASP A 271 0.89 -10.89 -11.06
C ASP A 271 1.11 -12.06 -12.05
N ALA A 272 0.05 -12.54 -12.70
CA ALA A 272 0.17 -13.58 -13.74
C ALA A 272 1.10 -13.15 -14.88
N VAL A 273 1.10 -11.87 -15.28
CA VAL A 273 2.02 -11.33 -16.29
C VAL A 273 3.45 -11.30 -15.77
N GLN A 274 3.67 -10.88 -14.52
CA GLN A 274 5.00 -10.84 -13.90
C GLN A 274 5.59 -12.25 -13.79
N ASN A 275 4.79 -13.22 -13.36
CA ASN A 275 5.17 -14.62 -13.28
C ASN A 275 5.44 -15.22 -14.66
N HIS A 276 4.58 -14.93 -15.66
CA HIS A 276 4.75 -15.38 -17.02
C HIS A 276 6.10 -15.02 -17.63
N TYR A 277 6.53 -13.77 -17.41
CA TYR A 277 7.81 -13.26 -17.93
C TYR A 277 8.98 -13.49 -16.97
N GLU A 278 8.72 -14.03 -15.78
CA GLU A 278 9.73 -14.09 -14.70
C GLU A 278 10.45 -12.74 -14.53
N SER A 279 9.64 -11.66 -14.41
CA SER A 279 10.13 -10.28 -14.44
C SER A 279 11.18 -9.98 -13.38
N PHE A 280 11.23 -10.80 -12.33
CA PHE A 280 12.19 -10.71 -11.23
C PHE A 280 13.17 -11.89 -11.21
N GLY A 281 13.26 -12.65 -12.33
CA GLY A 281 14.15 -13.81 -12.47
C GLY A 281 13.59 -15.11 -11.89
N PHE A 282 12.33 -15.10 -11.44
CA PHE A 282 11.59 -16.27 -10.93
C PHE A 282 10.08 -16.02 -11.04
N SER A 283 9.28 -17.06 -10.84
CA SER A 283 7.85 -16.97 -10.57
C SER A 283 7.56 -17.32 -9.12
N SER A 284 6.55 -16.70 -8.51
CA SER A 284 6.14 -16.91 -7.13
C SER A 284 4.76 -17.57 -7.05
N PRO A 285 4.41 -18.22 -5.92
CA PRO A 285 3.10 -18.84 -5.74
C PRO A 285 1.95 -17.84 -5.88
N MET A 286 0.92 -18.25 -6.64
CA MET A 286 -0.36 -17.58 -6.80
C MET A 286 -1.45 -18.45 -6.15
N ILE A 287 -1.80 -18.19 -4.91
CA ILE A 287 -2.66 -19.04 -4.09
C ILE A 287 -4.07 -18.44 -4.02
N PHE A 288 -5.06 -19.19 -4.48
CA PHE A 288 -6.47 -18.79 -4.49
C PHE A 288 -7.18 -19.44 -3.32
N LEU A 289 -7.52 -18.66 -2.30
CA LEU A 289 -8.24 -19.06 -1.10
C LEU A 289 -9.74 -18.80 -1.29
N GLY A 290 -10.57 -19.84 -1.19
CA GLY A 290 -12.00 -19.75 -1.44
C GLY A 290 -12.39 -20.49 -2.73
N THR A 291 -12.33 -21.82 -2.71
CA THR A 291 -12.50 -22.67 -3.89
C THR A 291 -13.80 -22.39 -4.64
N ASP A 292 -14.94 -22.31 -3.94
CA ASP A 292 -16.23 -22.05 -4.58
C ASP A 292 -16.30 -20.68 -5.26
N PHE A 293 -15.77 -19.65 -4.59
CA PHE A 293 -15.72 -18.31 -5.16
C PHE A 293 -14.91 -18.28 -6.47
N TRP A 294 -13.70 -18.84 -6.46
CA TRP A 294 -12.77 -18.75 -7.60
C TRP A 294 -13.10 -19.70 -8.75
N THR A 295 -14.02 -20.66 -8.55
CA THR A 295 -14.43 -21.60 -9.60
C THR A 295 -15.86 -21.38 -10.07
N THR A 296 -16.75 -20.85 -9.21
CA THR A 296 -18.19 -20.78 -9.48
C THR A 296 -18.70 -19.33 -9.54
N GLU A 297 -18.45 -18.54 -8.49
CA GLU A 297 -18.96 -17.17 -8.42
C GLU A 297 -18.15 -16.23 -9.33
N MET A 298 -16.83 -16.32 -9.27
CA MET A 298 -15.89 -15.56 -10.09
C MET A 298 -14.83 -16.52 -10.68
N PRO A 299 -15.15 -17.23 -11.76
CA PRO A 299 -14.36 -18.38 -12.24
C PRO A 299 -13.07 -17.94 -12.96
N VAL A 300 -12.23 -17.18 -12.26
CA VAL A 300 -10.94 -16.72 -12.79
C VAL A 300 -9.88 -17.83 -12.75
N TYR A 301 -9.94 -18.71 -11.75
CA TYR A 301 -8.96 -19.80 -11.63
C TYR A 301 -9.01 -20.76 -12.83
N PRO A 302 -10.15 -21.33 -13.22
CA PRO A 302 -10.25 -22.16 -14.44
C PRO A 302 -9.87 -21.39 -15.71
N PHE A 303 -10.07 -20.08 -15.74
CA PHE A 303 -9.66 -19.25 -16.87
C PHE A 303 -8.14 -19.14 -16.98
N LEU A 304 -7.44 -18.95 -15.85
CA LEU A 304 -5.98 -18.95 -15.81
C LEU A 304 -5.41 -20.32 -16.22
N GLU A 305 -5.95 -21.43 -15.69
CA GLU A 305 -5.56 -22.78 -16.12
C GLU A 305 -5.70 -22.94 -17.63
N LYS A 306 -6.82 -22.46 -18.19
CA LYS A 306 -7.06 -22.51 -19.63
C LYS A 306 -6.03 -21.70 -20.43
N LEU A 307 -5.62 -20.55 -19.94
CA LEU A 307 -4.57 -19.75 -20.58
C LEU A 307 -3.19 -20.45 -20.53
N VAL A 308 -2.91 -21.18 -19.45
CA VAL A 308 -1.71 -22.02 -19.34
C VAL A 308 -1.76 -23.19 -20.34
N GLU A 309 -2.87 -23.94 -20.38
CA GLU A 309 -3.09 -25.02 -21.35
C GLU A 309 -2.91 -24.58 -22.81
N MET A 310 -3.40 -23.37 -23.13
CA MET A 310 -3.27 -22.76 -24.47
C MET A 310 -1.86 -22.23 -24.76
N GLY A 311 -0.94 -22.29 -23.81
CA GLY A 311 0.41 -21.74 -23.91
C GLY A 311 0.44 -20.21 -23.97
N LYS A 312 -0.62 -19.52 -23.54
CA LYS A 312 -0.71 -18.05 -23.45
C LYS A 312 0.00 -17.52 -22.22
N TYR A 313 -0.07 -18.26 -21.13
CA TYR A 313 0.73 -18.03 -19.92
C TYR A 313 1.69 -19.20 -19.70
N LYS A 314 2.82 -18.91 -19.08
CA LYS A 314 3.84 -19.90 -18.67
C LYS A 314 4.27 -19.55 -17.24
N ASN A 315 4.94 -20.47 -16.58
CA ASN A 315 5.59 -20.27 -15.28
C ASN A 315 4.61 -19.88 -14.15
N LEU A 316 3.28 -20.02 -14.31
CA LEU A 316 2.34 -19.76 -13.23
C LEU A 316 2.35 -20.92 -12.24
N GLN A 317 2.59 -20.60 -10.97
CA GLN A 317 2.45 -21.54 -9.85
C GLN A 317 1.07 -21.32 -9.23
N LEU A 318 0.05 -22.02 -9.77
CA LEU A 318 -1.35 -21.83 -9.40
C LEU A 318 -1.78 -22.87 -8.38
N THR A 319 -2.26 -22.42 -7.22
CA THR A 319 -2.87 -23.27 -6.19
C THR A 319 -4.26 -22.77 -5.83
N LEU A 320 -5.23 -23.68 -5.76
CA LEU A 320 -6.60 -23.43 -5.34
C LEU A 320 -6.90 -24.28 -4.10
N THR A 321 -7.22 -23.66 -2.98
CA THR A 321 -7.44 -24.37 -1.72
C THR A 321 -8.29 -23.59 -0.73
N ASP A 322 -8.92 -24.31 0.21
CA ASP A 322 -9.52 -23.74 1.42
C ASP A 322 -8.76 -24.19 2.68
N ASP A 323 -7.68 -24.95 2.50
CA ASP A 323 -6.87 -25.53 3.57
C ASP A 323 -5.62 -24.68 3.82
N PHE A 324 -5.47 -24.21 5.05
CA PHE A 324 -4.35 -23.40 5.49
C PHE A 324 -3.03 -24.18 5.58
N ASP A 325 -3.09 -25.49 5.78
CA ASP A 325 -1.87 -26.31 5.77
C ASP A 325 -1.27 -26.34 4.37
N VAL A 326 -2.11 -26.49 3.35
CA VAL A 326 -1.66 -26.42 1.95
C VAL A 326 -1.03 -25.07 1.62
N VAL A 327 -1.66 -23.96 2.07
CA VAL A 327 -1.11 -22.61 1.87
C VAL A 327 0.27 -22.47 2.52
N ALA A 328 0.37 -22.86 3.80
CA ALA A 328 1.61 -22.71 4.56
C ALA A 328 2.73 -23.62 4.01
N ASP A 329 2.40 -24.85 3.67
CA ASP A 329 3.37 -25.83 3.14
C ASP A 329 3.95 -25.33 1.80
N GLU A 330 3.11 -24.84 0.88
CA GLU A 330 3.55 -24.32 -0.42
C GLU A 330 4.47 -23.11 -0.26
N LEU A 331 4.10 -22.15 0.59
CA LEU A 331 4.91 -20.96 0.84
C LEU A 331 6.25 -21.31 1.51
N ASN A 332 6.26 -22.27 2.45
CA ASN A 332 7.49 -22.73 3.08
C ASN A 332 8.38 -23.54 2.12
N GLU A 333 7.78 -24.34 1.24
CA GLU A 333 8.53 -25.04 0.19
C GLU A 333 9.17 -24.02 -0.75
N PHE A 334 8.42 -23.04 -1.24
CA PHE A 334 8.93 -21.98 -2.10
C PHE A 334 10.07 -21.21 -1.41
N LYS A 335 9.88 -20.80 -0.14
CA LYS A 335 10.92 -20.16 0.67
C LYS A 335 12.21 -20.98 0.73
N SER A 336 12.12 -22.32 0.84
CA SER A 336 13.27 -23.21 0.95
C SER A 336 14.04 -23.38 -0.35
N THR A 337 13.36 -23.23 -1.50
CA THR A 337 13.94 -23.40 -2.84
C THR A 337 14.47 -22.10 -3.43
N ALA A 338 14.13 -20.94 -2.83
CA ALA A 338 14.61 -19.64 -3.29
C ALA A 338 16.14 -19.57 -3.22
N PRO A 339 16.82 -19.00 -4.23
CA PRO A 339 18.26 -18.76 -4.17
C PRO A 339 18.61 -17.99 -2.89
N LYS A 340 19.59 -18.46 -2.14
CA LYS A 340 20.13 -17.69 -1.01
C LYS A 340 20.93 -16.54 -1.60
N GLU A 341 20.50 -15.31 -1.32
CA GLU A 341 21.23 -14.09 -1.65
C GLU A 341 22.60 -14.05 -0.96
#